data_91808c160ad7bcee0b62f4c6d2be168e
#
_entry.id   91808c160ad7bcee0b62f4c6d2be168e
#
_cell.length_a   1.000
_cell.length_b   1.000
_cell.length_c   1.000
_cell.angle_alpha   90.00
_cell.angle_beta   90.00
_cell.angle_gamma   90.00
#
_symmetry.space_group_name_H-M   'P 1'
#
loop_
_entity.id
_entity.type
_entity.pdbx_description
1 polymer ?
#
loop_
_entity_poly.entity_id
_entity_poly.type
_entity_poly.pdbx_seq_one_letter_code
_entity_poly.pdbx_strand_id
1 'polypeptide(L)'
;LAALKDILLYANDGAGNAERLELCIDFARSYDASLVVLYVGRFSTESLLVDAPPSGVLIEALEKERASRREEAKKLFESKTASSGVACEFRAEDGDPVQWLSLHGRYSDLVVVGQPAEPDDLLGIGGIPAALALSCGRPVLVIPRAGAQSLSARHIMIAWNGSREATRAVNDALPLLQQAATVQVVSLGNLEQTAPGAPNCGEICRHLSRHGVSAEAIELPEPEIDPAEMLLSFATQHGAKLIVMGAYGHSRLREFALGGMTRHLLSFSPIPLLLSH
;
A
#
# COMPACT_ATOMS: atom_id res chain seq x y z
N LEU A 1 0.38 13.53 -19.08
CA LEU A 1 0.44 13.35 -17.64
C LEU A 1 -0.16 12.00 -17.31
N ALA A 2 0.56 11.16 -16.57
CA ALA A 2 -0.03 9.93 -16.04
C ALA A 2 -1.16 10.33 -15.08
N ALA A 3 -2.40 9.99 -15.43
CA ALA A 3 -3.57 10.27 -14.61
C ALA A 3 -3.91 9.00 -13.84
N LEU A 4 -4.26 9.12 -12.57
CA LEU A 4 -4.83 8.04 -11.79
C LEU A 4 -6.30 7.89 -12.20
N LYS A 5 -6.66 6.79 -12.89
CA LYS A 5 -8.01 6.58 -13.43
C LYS A 5 -8.70 5.31 -12.92
N ASP A 6 -7.90 4.31 -12.55
CA ASP A 6 -8.43 3.03 -12.10
C ASP A 6 -7.81 2.63 -10.76
N ILE A 7 -8.63 2.56 -9.72
CA ILE A 7 -8.23 2.19 -8.35
C ILE A 7 -8.84 0.85 -7.99
N LEU A 8 -8.03 -0.08 -7.52
CA LEU A 8 -8.47 -1.36 -6.97
C LEU A 8 -8.37 -1.33 -5.44
N LEU A 9 -9.49 -1.49 -4.75
CA LEU A 9 -9.53 -1.63 -3.29
C LEU A 9 -9.73 -3.08 -2.89
N TYR A 10 -8.88 -3.59 -2.03
CA TYR A 10 -9.09 -4.87 -1.35
C TYR A 10 -10.08 -4.73 -0.19
N ALA A 11 -11.21 -5.42 -0.32
CA ALA A 11 -12.20 -5.58 0.75
C ALA A 11 -12.07 -6.96 1.40
N ASN A 12 -12.08 -6.99 2.73
CA ASN A 12 -12.03 -8.20 3.54
C ASN A 12 -13.00 -8.09 4.73
N ASP A 13 -13.10 -9.15 5.53
CA ASP A 13 -13.96 -9.18 6.72
C ASP A 13 -13.33 -8.47 7.95
N GLY A 14 -12.15 -7.87 7.79
CA GLY A 14 -11.43 -7.22 8.87
C GLY A 14 -12.01 -5.88 9.30
N ALA A 15 -11.66 -5.46 10.51
CA ALA A 15 -11.99 -4.13 11.01
C ALA A 15 -11.43 -3.03 10.11
N GLY A 16 -12.10 -1.88 10.05
CA GLY A 16 -11.69 -0.72 9.25
C GLY A 16 -12.02 -0.84 7.74
N ASN A 17 -12.78 -1.87 7.30
CA ASN A 17 -13.13 -2.03 5.90
C ASN A 17 -14.08 -0.93 5.41
N ALA A 18 -15.04 -0.51 6.24
CA ALA A 18 -15.98 0.55 5.92
C ALA A 18 -15.29 1.91 5.77
N GLU A 19 -14.39 2.24 6.69
CA GLU A 19 -13.60 3.47 6.67
C GLU A 19 -12.65 3.50 5.48
N ARG A 20 -12.00 2.37 5.15
CA ARG A 20 -11.15 2.28 3.95
C ARG A 20 -11.95 2.51 2.67
N LEU A 21 -13.17 1.96 2.58
CA LEU A 21 -14.03 2.17 1.43
C LEU A 21 -14.40 3.65 1.29
N GLU A 22 -14.79 4.33 2.37
CA GLU A 22 -15.09 5.77 2.36
C GLU A 22 -13.87 6.59 1.92
N LEU A 23 -12.70 6.32 2.49
CA LEU A 23 -11.45 6.98 2.12
C LEU A 23 -11.13 6.78 0.63
N CYS A 24 -11.35 5.58 0.08
CA CYS A 24 -11.10 5.29 -1.33
C CYS A 24 -12.13 5.95 -2.25
N ILE A 25 -13.39 6.07 -1.83
CA ILE A 25 -14.42 6.81 -2.58
C ILE A 25 -14.03 8.29 -2.70
N ASP A 26 -13.65 8.93 -1.58
CA ASP A 26 -13.24 10.32 -1.59
C ASP A 26 -11.95 10.54 -2.40
N PHE A 27 -11.03 9.60 -2.30
CA PHE A 27 -9.80 9.61 -3.08
C PHE A 27 -10.07 9.45 -4.58
N ALA A 28 -10.88 8.48 -5.00
CA ALA A 28 -11.28 8.29 -6.39
C ALA A 28 -11.99 9.53 -6.95
N ARG A 29 -12.88 10.15 -6.16
CA ARG A 29 -13.54 11.40 -6.52
C ARG A 29 -12.55 12.52 -6.79
N SER A 30 -11.50 12.66 -5.98
CA SER A 30 -10.49 13.73 -6.11
C SER A 30 -9.66 13.61 -7.39
N TYR A 31 -9.57 12.42 -7.97
CA TYR A 31 -8.84 12.13 -9.22
C TYR A 31 -9.74 11.92 -10.44
N ASP A 32 -11.06 11.99 -10.28
CA ASP A 32 -12.03 11.58 -11.31
C ASP A 32 -11.68 10.17 -11.83
N ALA A 33 -11.51 9.25 -10.89
CA ALA A 33 -11.12 7.85 -11.11
C ALA A 33 -12.27 6.89 -10.83
N SER A 34 -12.23 5.73 -11.48
CA SER A 34 -13.11 4.60 -11.18
C SER A 34 -12.58 3.80 -10.00
N LEU A 35 -13.47 3.23 -9.18
CA LEU A 35 -13.13 2.40 -8.03
C LEU A 35 -13.68 0.99 -8.21
N VAL A 36 -12.79 0.01 -8.31
CA VAL A 36 -13.14 -1.41 -8.24
C VAL A 36 -12.90 -1.89 -6.82
N VAL A 37 -13.93 -2.42 -6.18
CA VAL A 37 -13.83 -3.04 -4.85
C VAL A 37 -13.84 -4.55 -5.03
N LEU A 38 -12.71 -5.18 -4.73
CA LEU A 38 -12.53 -6.62 -4.83
C LEU A 38 -12.60 -7.26 -3.43
N TYR A 39 -13.67 -7.97 -3.17
CA TYR A 39 -13.80 -8.82 -2.00
C TYR A 39 -13.19 -10.19 -2.31
N VAL A 40 -12.29 -10.67 -1.44
CA VAL A 40 -11.77 -12.03 -1.55
C VAL A 40 -12.05 -12.78 -0.26
N GLY A 41 -12.93 -13.79 -0.36
CA GLY A 41 -13.25 -14.70 0.73
C GLY A 41 -12.05 -15.58 1.06
N ARG A 42 -11.50 -15.46 2.27
CA ARG A 42 -10.38 -16.32 2.72
C ARG A 42 -10.90 -17.69 3.12
N PHE A 43 -10.20 -18.74 2.69
CA PHE A 43 -10.36 -20.05 3.28
C PHE A 43 -9.69 -20.07 4.65
N SER A 44 -10.44 -20.20 5.73
CA SER A 44 -9.85 -20.59 7.01
C SER A 44 -9.47 -22.07 6.93
N THR A 45 -8.25 -22.35 6.50
CA THR A 45 -7.70 -23.71 6.50
C THR A 45 -7.52 -24.26 7.91
N GLU A 46 -7.50 -23.40 8.94
CA GLU A 46 -7.44 -23.83 10.33
C GLU A 46 -8.65 -24.67 10.75
N SER A 47 -9.83 -24.43 10.16
CA SER A 47 -11.02 -25.26 10.38
C SER A 47 -10.96 -26.63 9.66
N LEU A 48 -10.00 -26.84 8.76
CA LEU A 48 -9.83 -28.09 7.98
C LEU A 48 -8.70 -28.97 8.50
N LEU A 49 -7.91 -28.52 9.49
CA LEU A 49 -6.85 -29.32 10.13
C LEU A 49 -7.38 -30.25 11.22
N VAL A 50 -8.62 -30.69 11.09
CA VAL A 50 -9.11 -31.82 11.86
C VAL A 50 -8.73 -33.09 11.08
N ASP A 51 -8.16 -34.08 11.74
CA ASP A 51 -7.66 -35.37 11.21
C ASP A 51 -8.69 -36.25 10.46
N ALA A 52 -9.80 -35.69 9.99
CA ALA A 52 -10.84 -36.34 9.24
C ALA A 52 -11.30 -35.48 8.06
N PRO A 53 -11.67 -36.10 6.90
CA PRO A 53 -12.27 -35.31 5.82
C PRO A 53 -13.54 -34.62 6.31
N PRO A 54 -13.74 -33.32 5.93
CA PRO A 54 -14.88 -32.54 6.40
C PRO A 54 -16.19 -33.24 6.02
N SER A 55 -17.11 -33.38 6.97
CA SER A 55 -18.44 -33.95 6.71
C SER A 55 -19.21 -33.02 5.73
N GLY A 56 -20.13 -33.60 4.93
CA GLY A 56 -20.95 -32.80 4.02
C GLY A 56 -21.68 -31.65 4.72
N VAL A 57 -22.10 -31.84 5.97
CA VAL A 57 -22.74 -30.80 6.81
C VAL A 57 -21.78 -29.63 7.10
N LEU A 58 -20.48 -29.93 7.34
CA LEU A 58 -19.50 -28.87 7.59
C LEU A 58 -19.22 -28.06 6.31
N ILE A 59 -19.13 -28.74 5.17
CA ILE A 59 -18.92 -28.06 3.87
C ILE A 59 -20.10 -27.13 3.59
N GLU A 60 -21.34 -27.59 3.76
CA GLU A 60 -22.53 -26.77 3.54
C GLU A 60 -22.59 -25.56 4.50
N ALA A 61 -22.24 -25.73 5.76
CA ALA A 61 -22.16 -24.66 6.74
C ALA A 61 -21.11 -23.59 6.35
N LEU A 62 -19.94 -24.02 5.89
CA LEU A 62 -18.88 -23.11 5.41
C LEU A 62 -19.29 -22.36 4.14
N GLU A 63 -19.95 -23.01 3.21
CA GLU A 63 -20.46 -22.34 1.98
C GLU A 63 -21.52 -21.31 2.31
N LYS A 64 -22.42 -21.61 3.23
CA LYS A 64 -23.45 -20.67 3.70
C LYS A 64 -22.83 -19.46 4.41
N GLU A 65 -21.83 -19.68 5.27
CA GLU A 65 -21.11 -18.58 5.94
C GLU A 65 -20.39 -17.68 4.93
N ARG A 66 -19.74 -18.24 3.91
CA ARG A 66 -19.10 -17.49 2.83
C ARG A 66 -20.10 -16.66 2.05
N ALA A 67 -21.22 -17.25 1.67
CA ALA A 67 -22.29 -16.54 0.96
C ALA A 67 -22.81 -15.35 1.79
N SER A 68 -22.98 -15.54 3.12
CA SER A 68 -23.40 -14.48 4.03
C SER A 68 -22.37 -13.33 4.08
N ARG A 69 -21.09 -13.64 4.27
CA ARG A 69 -20.02 -12.62 4.33
C ARG A 69 -19.88 -11.86 3.02
N ARG A 70 -19.97 -12.55 1.88
CA ARG A 70 -19.96 -11.90 0.56
C ARG A 70 -21.13 -10.94 0.40
N GLU A 71 -22.33 -11.36 0.82
CA GLU A 71 -23.54 -10.53 0.74
C GLU A 71 -23.45 -9.32 1.67
N GLU A 72 -22.87 -9.48 2.88
CA GLU A 72 -22.63 -8.38 3.81
C GLU A 72 -21.63 -7.37 3.24
N ALA A 73 -20.53 -7.83 2.64
CA ALA A 73 -19.56 -6.98 1.96
C ALA A 73 -20.19 -6.21 0.79
N LYS A 74 -21.05 -6.88 0.00
CA LYS A 74 -21.76 -6.26 -1.10
C LYS A 74 -22.75 -5.19 -0.62
N LYS A 75 -23.51 -5.47 0.44
CA LYS A 75 -24.43 -4.48 1.05
C LYS A 75 -23.69 -3.26 1.58
N LEU A 76 -22.56 -3.47 2.24
CA LEU A 76 -21.70 -2.37 2.69
C LEU A 76 -21.27 -1.52 1.49
N PHE A 77 -20.75 -2.15 0.43
CA PHE A 77 -20.37 -1.47 -0.80
C PHE A 77 -21.54 -0.66 -1.38
N GLU A 78 -22.70 -1.27 -1.60
CA GLU A 78 -23.90 -0.62 -2.17
C GLU A 78 -24.33 0.58 -1.31
N SER A 79 -24.34 0.43 0.02
CA SER A 79 -24.75 1.50 0.94
C SER A 79 -23.82 2.72 0.89
N LYS A 80 -22.50 2.51 0.69
CA LYS A 80 -21.50 3.59 0.66
C LYS A 80 -21.36 4.22 -0.72
N THR A 81 -21.62 3.47 -1.79
CA THR A 81 -21.42 3.95 -3.16
C THR A 81 -22.68 4.56 -3.80
N ALA A 82 -23.90 4.25 -3.32
CA ALA A 82 -25.17 4.67 -3.91
C ALA A 82 -25.28 6.17 -4.20
N SER A 83 -24.69 7.03 -3.39
CA SER A 83 -24.71 8.49 -3.53
C SER A 83 -23.32 9.12 -3.71
N SER A 84 -22.31 8.30 -4.00
CA SER A 84 -20.91 8.75 -4.03
C SER A 84 -20.56 9.66 -5.20
N GLY A 85 -21.27 9.54 -6.33
CA GLY A 85 -20.93 10.21 -7.59
C GLY A 85 -19.67 9.67 -8.25
N VAL A 86 -19.11 8.54 -7.77
CA VAL A 86 -17.93 7.86 -8.32
C VAL A 86 -18.38 6.63 -9.08
N ALA A 87 -17.75 6.33 -10.21
CA ALA A 87 -17.97 5.07 -10.92
C ALA A 87 -17.36 3.93 -10.09
N CYS A 88 -18.24 3.09 -9.50
CA CYS A 88 -17.83 2.01 -8.59
C CYS A 88 -18.31 0.65 -9.11
N GLU A 89 -17.45 -0.37 -9.01
CA GLU A 89 -17.75 -1.76 -9.34
C GLU A 89 -17.41 -2.67 -8.17
N PHE A 90 -18.28 -3.64 -7.85
CA PHE A 90 -18.03 -4.68 -6.86
C PHE A 90 -17.70 -6.00 -7.54
N ARG A 91 -16.59 -6.61 -7.14
CA ARG A 91 -16.18 -7.95 -7.56
C ARG A 91 -15.98 -8.83 -6.34
N ALA A 92 -16.23 -10.12 -6.48
CA ALA A 92 -16.06 -11.08 -5.39
C ALA A 92 -15.45 -12.38 -5.93
N GLU A 93 -14.37 -12.80 -5.27
CA GLU A 93 -13.61 -14.00 -5.58
C GLU A 93 -13.39 -14.82 -4.31
N ASP A 94 -13.05 -16.09 -4.46
CA ASP A 94 -12.71 -16.97 -3.35
C ASP A 94 -11.29 -17.52 -3.51
N GLY A 95 -10.53 -17.62 -2.44
CA GLY A 95 -9.21 -18.20 -2.42
C GLY A 95 -8.09 -17.29 -1.93
N ASP A 96 -6.94 -17.31 -2.60
CA ASP A 96 -5.77 -16.51 -2.23
C ASP A 96 -5.92 -15.05 -2.63
N PRO A 97 -5.98 -14.12 -1.65
CA PRO A 97 -6.09 -12.70 -1.94
C PRO A 97 -4.93 -12.14 -2.79
N VAL A 98 -3.70 -12.63 -2.58
CA VAL A 98 -2.52 -12.14 -3.33
C VAL A 98 -2.65 -12.49 -4.80
N GLN A 99 -3.11 -13.68 -5.10
CA GLN A 99 -3.34 -14.14 -6.48
C GLN A 99 -4.38 -13.27 -7.18
N TRP A 100 -5.56 -13.09 -6.58
CA TRP A 100 -6.65 -12.33 -7.17
C TRP A 100 -6.35 -10.85 -7.28
N LEU A 101 -5.79 -10.24 -6.23
CA LEU A 101 -5.39 -8.84 -6.25
C LEU A 101 -4.29 -8.56 -7.28
N SER A 102 -3.32 -9.48 -7.44
CA SER A 102 -2.29 -9.36 -8.48
C SER A 102 -2.87 -9.43 -9.88
N LEU A 103 -3.87 -10.30 -10.10
CA LEU A 103 -4.53 -10.45 -11.39
C LEU A 103 -5.35 -9.20 -11.75
N HIS A 104 -6.23 -8.76 -10.84
CA HIS A 104 -7.07 -7.58 -11.04
C HIS A 104 -6.25 -6.28 -11.05
N GLY A 105 -5.20 -6.19 -10.24
CA GLY A 105 -4.31 -5.04 -10.14
C GLY A 105 -3.60 -4.69 -11.45
N ARG A 106 -3.41 -5.64 -12.36
CA ARG A 106 -2.82 -5.37 -13.69
C ARG A 106 -3.62 -4.38 -14.54
N TYR A 107 -4.91 -4.27 -14.26
CA TYR A 107 -5.84 -3.37 -14.94
C TYR A 107 -6.15 -2.11 -14.14
N SER A 108 -5.36 -1.82 -13.10
CA SER A 108 -5.53 -0.65 -12.24
C SER A 108 -4.26 0.19 -12.26
N ASP A 109 -4.36 1.47 -11.91
CA ASP A 109 -3.22 2.35 -11.73
C ASP A 109 -2.67 2.26 -10.30
N LEU A 110 -3.53 1.89 -9.34
CA LEU A 110 -3.21 1.81 -7.92
C LEU A 110 -3.98 0.67 -7.26
N VAL A 111 -3.30 -0.13 -6.44
CA VAL A 111 -3.92 -1.13 -5.57
C VAL A 111 -3.91 -0.62 -4.14
N VAL A 112 -5.07 -0.59 -3.48
CA VAL A 112 -5.23 -0.12 -2.10
C VAL A 112 -5.55 -1.29 -1.18
N VAL A 113 -4.78 -1.42 -0.10
CA VAL A 113 -4.93 -2.48 0.90
C VAL A 113 -4.84 -1.91 2.33
N GLY A 114 -5.33 -2.64 3.31
CA GLY A 114 -5.10 -2.30 4.72
C GLY A 114 -3.75 -2.83 5.22
N GLN A 115 -3.22 -2.19 6.24
CA GLN A 115 -2.06 -2.69 6.99
C GLN A 115 -2.38 -4.06 7.61
N PRO A 116 -1.43 -5.02 7.68
CA PRO A 116 -1.64 -6.33 8.30
C PRO A 116 -2.17 -6.24 9.73
N ALA A 117 -3.05 -7.15 10.14
CA ALA A 117 -3.61 -7.16 11.49
C ALA A 117 -2.55 -7.48 12.55
N GLU A 118 -1.66 -8.42 12.22
CA GLU A 118 -0.53 -8.81 13.06
C GLU A 118 0.78 -8.63 12.28
N PRO A 119 1.89 -8.29 12.97
CA PRO A 119 3.21 -8.14 12.34
C PRO A 119 3.72 -9.42 11.66
N ASP A 120 3.29 -10.58 12.16
CA ASP A 120 3.68 -11.93 11.72
C ASP A 120 2.53 -12.70 11.04
N ASP A 121 1.62 -12.00 10.34
CA ASP A 121 0.50 -12.64 9.65
C ASP A 121 0.98 -13.83 8.78
N LEU A 122 0.18 -14.92 8.76
CA LEU A 122 0.47 -16.27 8.23
C LEU A 122 1.05 -16.36 6.81
N LEU A 123 1.02 -15.28 6.05
CA LEU A 123 1.61 -15.19 4.70
C LEU A 123 3.12 -14.85 4.72
N GLY A 124 3.75 -14.90 5.91
CA GLY A 124 5.14 -14.49 6.05
C GLY A 124 5.30 -12.97 6.07
N ILE A 125 6.50 -12.56 6.10
CA ILE A 125 7.02 -11.23 6.38
C ILE A 125 6.30 -10.12 5.57
N GLY A 126 5.47 -9.32 6.24
CA GLY A 126 4.78 -8.16 5.66
C GLY A 126 3.40 -8.43 5.05
N GLY A 127 2.92 -9.70 5.05
CA GLY A 127 1.56 -10.04 4.64
C GLY A 127 1.20 -9.70 3.18
N ILE A 128 -0.08 -9.49 2.93
CA ILE A 128 -0.61 -9.15 1.59
C ILE A 128 0.06 -7.93 0.96
N PRO A 129 0.28 -6.79 1.67
CA PRO A 129 0.90 -5.62 1.05
C PRO A 129 2.30 -5.89 0.49
N ALA A 130 3.11 -6.65 1.22
CA ALA A 130 4.46 -7.02 0.81
C ALA A 130 4.46 -7.91 -0.43
N ALA A 131 3.62 -8.94 -0.43
CA ALA A 131 3.48 -9.86 -1.54
C ALA A 131 2.99 -9.15 -2.82
N LEU A 132 2.02 -8.24 -2.68
CA LEU A 132 1.51 -7.44 -3.79
C LEU A 132 2.55 -6.47 -4.37
N ALA A 133 3.30 -5.77 -3.53
CA ALA A 133 4.36 -4.88 -4.00
C ALA A 133 5.34 -5.61 -4.94
N LEU A 134 5.57 -6.92 -4.70
CA LEU A 134 6.47 -7.75 -5.49
C LEU A 134 5.80 -8.39 -6.72
N SER A 135 4.48 -8.60 -6.73
CA SER A 135 3.81 -9.47 -7.71
C SER A 135 2.81 -8.76 -8.62
N CYS A 136 2.18 -7.66 -8.19
CA CYS A 136 1.10 -7.05 -8.96
C CYS A 136 1.59 -6.12 -10.09
N GLY A 137 2.85 -5.65 -10.05
CA GLY A 137 3.43 -4.73 -11.03
C GLY A 137 2.81 -3.33 -11.03
N ARG A 138 2.11 -2.99 -9.96
CA ARG A 138 1.47 -1.68 -9.73
C ARG A 138 1.85 -1.15 -8.35
N PRO A 139 1.82 0.18 -8.14
CA PRO A 139 2.01 0.74 -6.82
C PRO A 139 0.92 0.25 -5.85
N VAL A 140 1.32 -0.02 -4.62
CA VAL A 140 0.44 -0.50 -3.55
C VAL A 140 0.35 0.58 -2.47
N LEU A 141 -0.85 1.11 -2.25
CA LEU A 141 -1.14 2.04 -1.17
C LEU A 141 -1.65 1.27 0.05
N VAL A 142 -0.91 1.35 1.15
CA VAL A 142 -1.23 0.67 2.40
C VAL A 142 -1.83 1.68 3.38
N ILE A 143 -3.06 1.44 3.80
CA ILE A 143 -3.76 2.27 4.79
C ILE A 143 -3.50 1.73 6.19
N PRO A 144 -3.02 2.55 7.13
CA PRO A 144 -2.79 2.14 8.52
C PRO A 144 -4.04 1.57 9.20
N ARG A 145 -3.85 0.70 10.19
CA ARG A 145 -4.95 0.16 11.03
C ARG A 145 -5.73 1.25 11.76
N ALA A 146 -5.03 2.27 12.21
CA ALA A 146 -5.65 3.44 12.83
C ALA A 146 -6.48 4.30 11.85
N GLY A 147 -6.52 3.90 10.57
CA GLY A 147 -7.13 4.69 9.52
C GLY A 147 -6.25 5.85 9.05
N ALA A 148 -6.81 6.71 8.21
CA ALA A 148 -6.21 7.96 7.77
C ALA A 148 -7.30 9.04 7.68
N GLN A 149 -6.93 10.30 7.85
CA GLN A 149 -7.90 11.39 7.72
C GLN A 149 -8.29 11.63 6.26
N SER A 150 -7.36 11.40 5.34
CA SER A 150 -7.53 11.53 3.90
C SER A 150 -6.39 10.82 3.19
N LEU A 151 -6.66 10.30 1.99
CA LEU A 151 -5.63 9.78 1.07
C LEU A 151 -5.13 10.85 0.10
N SER A 152 -5.82 11.99 -0.03
CA SER A 152 -5.36 13.15 -0.77
C SER A 152 -4.28 13.88 0.05
N ALA A 153 -3.07 13.34 0.03
CA ALA A 153 -1.97 13.79 0.86
C ALA A 153 -1.41 15.13 0.37
N ARG A 154 -1.59 16.17 1.16
CA ARG A 154 -1.02 17.49 0.87
C ARG A 154 0.47 17.60 1.24
N HIS A 155 0.95 16.76 2.15
CA HIS A 155 2.35 16.68 2.54
C HIS A 155 2.85 15.25 2.33
N ILE A 156 3.73 15.07 1.37
CA ILE A 156 4.28 13.76 0.97
C ILE A 156 5.76 13.72 1.26
N MET A 157 6.20 12.68 1.95
CA MET A 157 7.60 12.36 2.15
C MET A 157 8.00 11.22 1.21
N ILE A 158 9.10 11.38 0.50
CA ILE A 158 9.72 10.34 -0.32
C ILE A 158 10.94 9.81 0.44
N ALA A 159 10.92 8.54 0.80
CA ALA A 159 12.10 7.86 1.35
C ALA A 159 13.01 7.44 0.19
N TRP A 160 14.14 8.14 0.05
CA TRP A 160 15.04 8.01 -1.08
C TRP A 160 16.36 7.35 -0.70
N ASN A 161 16.74 6.31 -1.43
CA ASN A 161 18.02 5.62 -1.27
C ASN A 161 18.75 5.39 -2.60
N GLY A 162 18.33 6.04 -3.69
CA GLY A 162 18.93 5.91 -5.01
C GLY A 162 18.68 4.56 -5.70
N SER A 163 17.89 3.65 -5.13
CA SER A 163 17.60 2.36 -5.74
C SER A 163 16.62 2.46 -6.91
N ARG A 164 16.59 1.42 -7.75
CA ARG A 164 15.61 1.31 -8.84
C ARG A 164 14.17 1.25 -8.31
N GLU A 165 13.96 0.63 -7.16
CA GLU A 165 12.65 0.51 -6.51
C GLU A 165 12.18 1.88 -5.99
N ALA A 166 13.07 2.67 -5.39
CA ALA A 166 12.76 4.06 -5.01
C ALA A 166 12.48 4.93 -6.25
N THR A 167 13.25 4.77 -7.33
CA THR A 167 12.99 5.43 -8.61
C THR A 167 11.61 5.06 -9.16
N ARG A 168 11.25 3.77 -9.10
CA ARG A 168 9.94 3.29 -9.53
C ARG A 168 8.83 3.92 -8.68
N ALA A 169 8.98 3.92 -7.35
CA ALA A 169 7.99 4.49 -6.44
C ALA A 169 7.75 5.98 -6.68
N VAL A 170 8.81 6.75 -6.93
CA VAL A 170 8.70 8.17 -7.28
C VAL A 170 7.90 8.37 -8.57
N ASN A 171 8.19 7.59 -9.61
CA ASN A 171 7.48 7.71 -10.89
C ASN A 171 6.01 7.29 -10.79
N ASP A 172 5.73 6.22 -10.06
CA ASP A 172 4.36 5.74 -9.83
C ASP A 172 3.56 6.74 -8.96
N ALA A 173 4.23 7.50 -8.08
CA ALA A 173 3.62 8.52 -7.23
C ALA A 173 3.39 9.88 -7.91
N LEU A 174 3.90 10.11 -9.12
CA LEU A 174 3.82 11.43 -9.78
C LEU A 174 2.43 12.06 -9.78
N PRO A 175 1.31 11.32 -10.02
CA PRO A 175 -0.03 11.91 -9.96
C PRO A 175 -0.37 12.49 -8.59
N LEU A 176 0.13 11.87 -7.50
CA LEU A 176 -0.08 12.33 -6.13
C LEU A 176 0.85 13.50 -5.80
N LEU A 177 2.12 13.40 -6.21
CA LEU A 177 3.14 14.42 -5.97
C LEU A 177 2.80 15.75 -6.63
N GLN A 178 2.20 15.72 -7.83
CA GLN A 178 1.76 16.92 -8.56
C GLN A 178 0.61 17.67 -7.88
N GLN A 179 -0.17 17.01 -7.03
CA GLN A 179 -1.26 17.63 -6.26
C GLN A 179 -0.84 17.99 -4.83
N ALA A 180 0.34 17.56 -4.39
CA ALA A 180 0.84 17.83 -3.06
C ALA A 180 1.21 19.31 -2.88
N ALA A 181 0.94 19.85 -1.70
CA ALA A 181 1.38 21.21 -1.34
C ALA A 181 2.86 21.22 -0.93
N THR A 182 3.35 20.14 -0.34
CA THR A 182 4.73 19.98 0.12
C THR A 182 5.22 18.58 -0.21
N VAL A 183 6.41 18.48 -0.82
CA VAL A 183 7.09 17.24 -1.09
C VAL A 183 8.50 17.31 -0.51
N GLN A 184 8.86 16.35 0.32
CA GLN A 184 10.20 16.22 0.91
C GLN A 184 10.84 14.92 0.45
N VAL A 185 12.04 15.01 -0.10
CA VAL A 185 12.88 13.86 -0.45
C VAL A 185 13.88 13.66 0.66
N VAL A 186 13.74 12.57 1.39
CA VAL A 186 14.50 12.27 2.60
C VAL A 186 15.40 11.07 2.38
N SER A 187 16.70 11.22 2.61
CA SER A 187 17.67 10.13 2.68
C SER A 187 18.27 9.99 4.08
N LEU A 188 18.70 8.78 4.41
CA LEU A 188 19.45 8.46 5.62
C LEU A 188 20.93 8.29 5.27
N GLY A 189 21.80 9.00 5.98
CA GLY A 189 23.23 9.05 5.68
C GLY A 189 23.53 9.83 4.39
N ASN A 190 24.80 10.03 4.11
CA ASN A 190 25.26 10.71 2.90
C ASN A 190 25.43 9.70 1.75
N LEU A 191 24.48 9.68 0.81
CA LEU A 191 24.50 8.78 -0.35
C LEU A 191 25.72 8.98 -1.24
N GLU A 192 26.28 10.20 -1.33
CA GLU A 192 27.46 10.49 -2.14
C GLU A 192 28.74 9.82 -1.60
N GLN A 193 28.80 9.57 -0.28
CA GLN A 193 29.93 8.89 0.35
C GLN A 193 29.92 7.38 0.12
N THR A 194 28.77 6.80 -0.23
CA THR A 194 28.64 5.34 -0.43
C THR A 194 29.22 4.88 -1.77
N ALA A 195 29.16 5.73 -2.80
CA ALA A 195 29.80 5.50 -4.09
C ALA A 195 29.99 6.83 -4.84
N PRO A 196 31.16 7.09 -5.46
CA PRO A 196 31.34 8.27 -6.31
C PRO A 196 30.31 8.29 -7.45
N GLY A 197 29.55 9.40 -7.56
CA GLY A 197 28.49 9.55 -8.54
C GLY A 197 27.16 8.87 -8.17
N ALA A 198 26.99 8.43 -6.90
CA ALA A 198 25.71 7.93 -6.43
C ALA A 198 24.61 9.01 -6.54
N PRO A 199 23.38 8.63 -6.92
CA PRO A 199 22.28 9.57 -7.05
C PRO A 199 21.97 10.20 -5.69
N ASN A 200 22.05 11.52 -5.60
CA ASN A 200 21.71 12.27 -4.39
C ASN A 200 20.27 12.81 -4.42
N CYS A 201 19.78 13.33 -3.29
CA CYS A 201 18.46 13.92 -3.19
C CYS A 201 18.26 15.11 -4.14
N GLY A 202 19.30 15.87 -4.45
CA GLY A 202 19.26 17.01 -5.36
C GLY A 202 18.93 16.61 -6.80
N GLU A 203 19.47 15.47 -7.29
CA GLU A 203 19.19 14.98 -8.63
C GLU A 203 17.74 14.56 -8.80
N ILE A 204 17.19 13.84 -7.82
CA ILE A 204 15.78 13.44 -7.89
C ILE A 204 14.85 14.65 -7.71
N CYS A 205 15.20 15.64 -6.91
CA CYS A 205 14.43 16.90 -6.83
C CYS A 205 14.44 17.65 -8.16
N ARG A 206 15.57 17.69 -8.88
CA ARG A 206 15.65 18.24 -10.24
C ARG A 206 14.78 17.46 -11.24
N HIS A 207 14.75 16.13 -11.14
CA HIS A 207 13.87 15.30 -11.96
C HIS A 207 12.40 15.66 -11.66
N LEU A 208 11.99 15.70 -10.41
CA LEU A 208 10.65 16.05 -9.97
C LEU A 208 10.22 17.46 -10.45
N SER A 209 11.13 18.43 -10.40
CA SER A 209 10.88 19.79 -10.89
C SER A 209 10.50 19.82 -12.39
N ARG A 210 11.12 18.99 -13.22
CA ARG A 210 10.75 18.85 -14.64
C ARG A 210 9.35 18.25 -14.84
N HIS A 211 8.84 17.54 -13.85
CA HIS A 211 7.47 17.01 -13.81
C HIS A 211 6.48 17.94 -13.11
N GLY A 212 6.88 19.18 -12.81
CA GLY A 212 6.02 20.17 -12.17
C GLY A 212 5.84 19.98 -10.65
N VAL A 213 6.72 19.20 -10.00
CA VAL A 213 6.71 18.95 -8.56
C VAL A 213 7.84 19.72 -7.91
N SER A 214 7.50 20.64 -6.99
CA SER A 214 8.48 21.33 -6.14
C SER A 214 8.78 20.43 -4.93
N ALA A 215 10.02 19.98 -4.82
CA ALA A 215 10.47 19.09 -3.76
C ALA A 215 11.71 19.63 -3.05
N GLU A 216 11.76 19.46 -1.73
CA GLU A 216 12.88 19.80 -0.86
C GLU A 216 13.72 18.56 -0.59
N ALA A 217 15.04 18.68 -0.75
CA ALA A 217 15.99 17.62 -0.42
C ALA A 217 16.41 17.72 1.05
N ILE A 218 16.31 16.61 1.79
CA ILE A 218 16.66 16.51 3.20
C ILE A 218 17.56 15.28 3.40
N GLU A 219 18.76 15.51 3.87
CA GLU A 219 19.71 14.46 4.21
C GLU A 219 19.80 14.36 5.74
N LEU A 220 19.29 13.26 6.28
CA LEU A 220 19.40 12.97 7.70
C LEU A 220 20.77 12.34 8.00
N PRO A 221 21.31 12.49 9.19
CA PRO A 221 22.57 11.86 9.57
C PRO A 221 22.49 10.33 9.47
N GLU A 222 23.65 9.66 9.52
CA GLU A 222 23.72 8.20 9.68
C GLU A 222 22.91 7.79 10.92
N PRO A 223 21.96 6.84 10.80
CA PRO A 223 21.09 6.50 11.92
C PRO A 223 21.86 5.79 13.04
N GLU A 224 21.73 6.32 14.25
CA GLU A 224 22.23 5.69 15.49
C GLU A 224 21.21 4.68 16.07
N ILE A 225 19.96 4.73 15.58
CA ILE A 225 18.84 3.84 15.95
C ILE A 225 18.37 3.06 14.71
N ASP A 226 17.32 2.26 14.82
CA ASP A 226 16.71 1.60 13.66
C ASP A 226 16.37 2.64 12.58
N PRO A 227 16.86 2.49 11.34
CA PRO A 227 16.60 3.43 10.26
C PRO A 227 15.11 3.67 9.97
N ALA A 228 14.27 2.67 10.19
CA ALA A 228 12.83 2.80 9.99
C ALA A 228 12.18 3.65 11.09
N GLU A 229 12.61 3.51 12.34
CA GLU A 229 12.15 4.35 13.45
C GLU A 229 12.54 5.81 13.24
N MET A 230 13.78 6.04 12.80
CA MET A 230 14.26 7.40 12.49
C MET A 230 13.41 8.05 11.38
N LEU A 231 13.13 7.31 10.31
CA LEU A 231 12.31 7.77 9.20
C LEU A 231 10.86 8.07 9.63
N LEU A 232 10.25 7.18 10.43
CA LEU A 232 8.90 7.38 10.95
C LEU A 232 8.81 8.56 11.91
N SER A 233 9.80 8.70 12.79
CA SER A 233 9.89 9.84 13.71
C SER A 233 9.95 11.15 12.94
N PHE A 234 10.84 11.22 11.95
CA PHE A 234 10.97 12.40 11.08
C PHE A 234 9.65 12.68 10.35
N ALA A 235 9.05 11.69 9.69
CA ALA A 235 7.79 11.83 8.97
C ALA A 235 6.65 12.36 9.86
N THR A 236 6.56 11.83 11.07
CA THR A 236 5.53 12.22 12.05
C THR A 236 5.75 13.66 12.54
N GLN A 237 6.99 14.02 12.91
CA GLN A 237 7.34 15.36 13.40
C GLN A 237 7.09 16.44 12.34
N HIS A 238 7.31 16.12 11.06
CA HIS A 238 7.10 17.06 9.94
C HIS A 238 5.68 16.97 9.35
N GLY A 239 4.80 16.16 9.95
CA GLY A 239 3.39 16.10 9.59
C GLY A 239 3.11 15.46 8.22
N ALA A 240 4.00 14.56 7.75
CA ALA A 240 3.77 13.82 6.52
C ALA A 240 2.44 13.04 6.58
N LYS A 241 1.70 13.03 5.48
CA LYS A 241 0.42 12.36 5.33
C LYS A 241 0.50 11.14 4.40
N LEU A 242 1.61 10.98 3.72
CA LEU A 242 1.95 9.84 2.88
C LEU A 242 3.47 9.68 2.85
N ILE A 243 3.93 8.44 2.95
CA ILE A 243 5.32 8.08 2.70
C ILE A 243 5.37 7.28 1.40
N VAL A 244 6.17 7.76 0.44
CA VAL A 244 6.46 7.07 -0.82
C VAL A 244 7.81 6.40 -0.71
N MET A 245 7.89 5.10 -0.98
CA MET A 245 9.13 4.35 -0.86
C MET A 245 9.21 3.16 -1.81
N GLY A 246 10.42 2.80 -2.21
CA GLY A 246 10.70 1.53 -2.85
C GLY A 246 10.58 0.37 -1.87
N ALA A 247 10.04 -0.75 -2.31
CA ALA A 247 9.95 -1.97 -1.53
C ALA A 247 11.09 -2.94 -1.88
N TYR A 248 11.80 -3.47 -0.89
CA TYR A 248 12.75 -4.60 -1.03
C TYR A 248 13.97 -4.39 -1.96
N GLY A 249 14.58 -3.19 -1.99
CA GLY A 249 15.62 -2.82 -2.97
C GLY A 249 16.98 -3.51 -2.82
N HIS A 250 17.52 -3.73 -1.65
CA HIS A 250 18.93 -4.12 -1.49
C HIS A 250 19.24 -5.51 -0.92
N SER A 251 18.23 -6.34 -0.57
CA SER A 251 18.48 -7.56 0.21
C SER A 251 18.17 -8.89 -0.48
N ARG A 252 17.80 -8.92 -1.78
CA ARG A 252 17.47 -10.18 -2.47
C ARG A 252 18.64 -11.15 -2.68
N LEU A 253 19.90 -10.72 -2.53
CA LEU A 253 21.08 -11.55 -2.75
C LEU A 253 21.71 -12.12 -1.46
N ARG A 254 21.22 -11.74 -0.27
CA ARG A 254 21.64 -12.33 1.00
C ARG A 254 20.45 -12.89 1.75
N GLU A 255 20.21 -14.18 1.52
CA GLU A 255 19.52 -15.12 2.38
C GLU A 255 18.28 -14.56 3.13
N PHE A 256 17.08 -14.77 2.57
CA PHE A 256 15.76 -14.70 3.24
C PHE A 256 15.45 -13.46 4.14
N ALA A 257 16.30 -12.43 4.17
CA ALA A 257 16.06 -11.21 4.91
C ALA A 257 15.28 -10.22 4.03
N LEU A 258 13.97 -10.30 4.06
CA LEU A 258 13.07 -9.23 3.60
C LEU A 258 13.48 -7.94 4.30
N GLY A 259 13.76 -6.87 3.54
CA GLY A 259 14.36 -5.64 4.02
C GLY A 259 13.72 -5.11 5.30
N GLY A 260 14.49 -5.02 6.38
CA GLY A 260 14.02 -4.64 7.71
C GLY A 260 13.19 -3.35 7.71
N MET A 261 13.61 -2.36 6.92
CA MET A 261 12.91 -1.09 6.72
C MET A 261 11.46 -1.29 6.22
N THR A 262 11.27 -2.00 5.11
CA THR A 262 9.92 -2.19 4.52
C THR A 262 9.02 -2.96 5.50
N ARG A 263 9.54 -4.00 6.13
CA ARG A 263 8.80 -4.78 7.12
C ARG A 263 8.38 -3.93 8.31
N HIS A 264 9.32 -3.18 8.88
CA HIS A 264 9.05 -2.31 10.03
C HIS A 264 7.97 -1.27 9.70
N LEU A 265 8.11 -0.58 8.56
CA LEU A 265 7.15 0.42 8.13
C LEU A 265 5.77 -0.18 7.87
N LEU A 266 5.68 -1.35 7.21
CA LEU A 266 4.42 -2.06 7.00
C LEU A 266 3.73 -2.47 8.30
N SER A 267 4.50 -2.81 9.35
CA SER A 267 3.95 -3.25 10.63
C SER A 267 3.52 -2.09 11.52
N PHE A 268 4.26 -0.97 11.50
CA PHE A 268 4.17 0.05 12.55
C PHE A 268 3.85 1.47 12.05
N SER A 269 3.83 1.72 10.73
CA SER A 269 3.57 3.06 10.25
C SER A 269 2.15 3.53 10.60
N PRO A 270 2.00 4.68 11.27
CA PRO A 270 0.72 5.34 11.45
C PRO A 270 0.34 6.21 10.23
N ILE A 271 1.24 6.31 9.25
CA ILE A 271 1.09 7.11 8.04
C ILE A 271 0.90 6.15 6.86
N PRO A 272 -0.03 6.42 5.93
CA PRO A 272 -0.17 5.66 4.68
C PRO A 272 1.16 5.50 3.94
N LEU A 273 1.39 4.32 3.36
CA LEU A 273 2.60 4.00 2.61
C LEU A 273 2.26 3.73 1.15
N LEU A 274 2.95 4.36 0.22
CA LEU A 274 2.94 3.98 -1.20
C LEU A 274 4.21 3.20 -1.52
N LEU A 275 4.04 1.97 -1.94
CA LEU A 275 5.12 1.02 -2.22
C LEU A 275 5.17 0.69 -3.71
N SER A 276 6.38 0.63 -4.28
CA SER A 276 6.62 0.07 -5.61
C SER A 276 7.92 -0.75 -5.62
N HIS A 277 7.98 -1.71 -6.56
CA HIS A 277 9.15 -2.58 -6.73
C HIS A 277 9.56 -2.72 -8.20
#